data_10f83013d7335145bfb337e161fc8945
#
_entry.id   10f83013d7335145bfb337e161fc8945
#
_cell.length_a   1.000
_cell.length_b   1.000
_cell.length_c   1.000
_cell.angle_alpha   90.00
_cell.angle_beta   90.00
_cell.angle_gamma   90.00
#
_symmetry.space_group_name_H-M   'P 1'
#
loop_
_entity.id
_entity.type
_entity.pdbx_description
1 polymer ?
#
loop_
_entity_poly.entity_id
_entity_poly.type
_entity_poly.pdbx_seq_one_letter_code
_entity_poly.pdbx_strand_id
1 'polypeptide(L)'
;SKKVETHPNIKSLNVYDYNKETDTITKVITEDYTTNGEHLIVINSKCTLTLNSNKDTKIKVKSLSEVTIVSDVGKIDNKWDSINLDGDSCVELVFVKELSYWVITSSDGFKNS
;
A
#
# COMPACT_ATOMS: atom_id res chain seq x y z
N SER A 1 -15.29 -22.89 -5.66
CA SER A 1 -15.61 -22.70 -5.58
C SER A 1 -15.58 -22.35 -5.69
N LYS A 2 -15.46 -22.52 -5.53
CA LYS A 2 -15.72 -22.31 -5.74
C LYS A 2 -15.56 -22.09 -5.72
N LYS A 3 -15.43 -22.51 -5.73
CA LYS A 3 -15.52 -22.44 -5.87
C LYS A 3 -15.28 -22.37 -5.90
N VAL A 4 -15.07 -22.81 -6.23
CA VAL A 4 -15.12 -22.97 -6.31
C VAL A 4 -14.89 -23.07 -6.74
N GLU A 5 -14.91 -23.51 -6.86
CA GLU A 5 -15.06 -23.69 -7.11
C GLU A 5 -14.82 -23.82 -7.64
N THR A 6 -14.92 -24.13 -8.18
CA THR A 6 -14.83 -24.35 -8.50
C THR A 6 -14.34 -24.34 -9.11
N HIS A 7 -14.11 -24.62 -9.36
CA HIS A 7 -13.80 -24.67 -9.65
C HIS A 7 -13.18 -25.22 -9.93
N PRO A 8 -13.22 -25.74 -10.38
CA PRO A 8 -12.65 -26.44 -10.28
C PRO A 8 -12.04 -26.76 -10.27
N ASN A 9 -12.18 -26.62 -10.58
CA ASN A 9 -11.68 -26.62 -10.32
C ASN A 9 -11.73 -26.28 -10.02
N ILE A 10 -12.06 -25.86 -9.75
CA ILE A 10 -12.00 -25.42 -9.16
C ILE A 10 -11.84 -25.74 -8.69
N LYS A 11 -12.36 -25.99 -8.74
CA LYS A 11 -11.81 -26.37 -8.07
C LYS A 11 -10.99 -26.38 -7.67
N SER A 12 -11.09 -26.47 -7.87
CA SER A 12 -9.92 -26.13 -7.38
C SER A 12 -9.27 -25.02 -8.04
N LEU A 13 -9.95 -24.28 -8.59
CA LEU A 13 -9.31 -23.11 -8.67
C LEU A 13 -9.12 -22.72 -7.40
N ASN A 14 -8.12 -22.58 -7.20
CA ASN A 14 -7.83 -22.60 -5.93
C ASN A 14 -7.43 -21.23 -5.58
N VAL A 15 -7.38 -20.99 -4.33
CA VAL A 15 -6.93 -19.73 -3.80
C VAL A 15 -5.53 -19.41 -4.27
N TYR A 16 -4.73 -20.43 -4.45
CA TYR A 16 -3.37 -20.23 -4.91
C TYR A 16 -3.33 -19.60 -6.30
N ASP A 17 -4.10 -20.13 -7.23
CA ASP A 17 -4.13 -19.58 -8.58
C ASP A 17 -4.71 -18.18 -8.61
N TYR A 18 -5.72 -17.95 -7.79
CA TYR A 18 -6.30 -16.63 -7.69
C TYR A 18 -5.28 -15.62 -7.19
N ASN A 19 -4.56 -15.94 -6.12
CA ASN A 19 -3.56 -15.05 -5.57
C ASN A 19 -2.44 -14.79 -6.56
N LYS A 20 -2.07 -15.80 -7.31
CA LYS A 20 -1.04 -15.66 -8.31
C LYS A 20 -1.48 -14.73 -9.42
N GLU A 21 -2.74 -14.79 -9.81
CA GLU A 21 -3.27 -13.90 -10.83
C GLU A 21 -3.34 -12.47 -10.34
N THR A 22 -3.73 -12.26 -9.11
CA THR A 22 -3.78 -10.91 -8.56
C THR A 22 -2.38 -10.38 -8.28
N ASP A 23 -1.43 -11.29 -8.11
CA ASP A 23 -0.01 -10.99 -8.05
C ASP A 23 0.30 -9.86 -7.07
N THR A 24 -0.17 -10.00 -5.84
CA THR A 24 0.08 -9.01 -4.82
C THR A 24 1.47 -9.20 -4.23
N ILE A 25 2.32 -8.20 -4.37
CA ILE A 25 3.64 -8.20 -3.78
C ILE A 25 3.55 -7.51 -2.43
N THR A 26 3.85 -8.25 -1.38
CA THR A 26 3.73 -7.78 0.00
C THR A 26 5.10 -7.74 0.66
N LYS A 27 5.35 -6.69 1.42
CA LYS A 27 6.57 -6.59 2.21
C LYS A 27 6.24 -6.13 3.61
N VAL A 28 6.89 -6.77 4.60
CA VAL A 28 6.82 -6.35 5.99
C VAL A 28 8.11 -5.61 6.30
N ILE A 29 7.99 -4.39 6.85
CA ILE A 29 9.18 -3.61 7.18
C ILE A 29 9.19 -3.28 8.67
N THR A 30 10.40 -3.13 9.21
CA THR A 30 10.63 -2.78 10.59
C THR A 30 11.60 -1.61 10.72
N GLU A 31 11.90 -0.93 9.63
CA GLU A 31 12.81 0.21 9.60
C GLU A 31 12.42 1.10 8.42
N ASP A 32 13.03 2.26 8.32
CA ASP A 32 12.78 3.18 7.22
C ASP A 32 12.98 2.49 5.90
N TYR A 33 12.09 2.77 4.96
CA TYR A 33 12.09 2.07 3.70
C TYR A 33 11.56 2.96 2.58
N THR A 34 12.11 2.79 1.39
CA THR A 34 11.59 3.42 0.17
C THR A 34 10.95 2.32 -0.67
N THR A 35 9.71 2.52 -1.10
CA THR A 35 8.98 1.48 -1.80
C THR A 35 9.66 1.11 -3.12
N ASN A 36 9.48 -0.14 -3.54
CA ASN A 36 10.19 -0.68 -4.69
C ASN A 36 9.29 -1.63 -5.48
N GLY A 37 8.06 -1.20 -5.77
CA GLY A 37 7.14 -1.99 -6.59
C GLY A 37 6.19 -2.87 -5.79
N GLU A 38 6.14 -2.72 -4.48
CA GLU A 38 5.22 -3.51 -3.68
C GLU A 38 3.80 -3.00 -3.82
N HIS A 39 2.84 -3.88 -3.65
CA HIS A 39 1.43 -3.53 -3.65
C HIS A 39 0.91 -3.32 -2.24
N LEU A 40 1.51 -3.98 -1.26
CA LEU A 40 1.12 -3.86 0.13
C LEU A 40 2.38 -3.82 0.99
N ILE A 41 2.46 -2.80 1.84
CA ILE A 41 3.52 -2.69 2.84
C ILE A 41 2.87 -2.80 4.21
N VAL A 42 3.34 -3.72 5.02
CA VAL A 42 2.91 -3.87 6.41
C VAL A 42 4.06 -3.38 7.29
N ILE A 43 3.78 -2.43 8.15
CA ILE A 43 4.82 -1.76 8.92
C ILE A 43 4.67 -2.09 10.39
N ASN A 44 5.66 -2.78 10.93
CA ASN A 44 5.62 -3.33 12.28
C ASN A 44 6.64 -2.66 13.20
N SER A 45 6.91 -1.38 12.98
CA SER A 45 7.83 -0.62 13.80
C SER A 45 7.66 0.85 13.48
N LYS A 46 7.99 1.72 14.41
CA LYS A 46 7.93 3.15 14.17
C LYS A 46 9.02 3.54 13.18
N CYS A 47 8.63 4.01 12.02
CA CYS A 47 9.59 4.34 10.97
C CYS A 47 8.95 5.25 9.92
N THR A 48 9.74 5.62 8.92
CA THR A 48 9.31 6.46 7.81
C THR A 48 9.28 5.64 6.53
N LEU A 49 8.16 5.71 5.82
CA LEU A 49 8.00 5.08 4.52
C LEU A 49 8.02 6.16 3.45
N THR A 50 8.91 6.04 2.48
CA THR A 50 8.98 6.95 1.35
C THR A 50 8.34 6.26 0.14
N LEU A 51 7.36 6.92 -0.45
CA LEU A 51 6.70 6.42 -1.66
C LEU A 51 7.58 6.76 -2.86
N ASN A 52 7.76 5.77 -3.74
CA ASN A 52 8.61 5.91 -4.91
C ASN A 52 7.75 5.86 -6.18
N SER A 53 7.49 7.02 -6.75
CA SER A 53 6.61 7.15 -7.92
C SER A 53 7.20 6.53 -9.19
N ASN A 54 8.50 6.24 -9.18
CA ASN A 54 9.14 5.58 -10.32
C ASN A 54 8.93 4.07 -10.31
N LYS A 55 8.54 3.50 -9.18
CA LYS A 55 8.38 2.06 -9.03
C LYS A 55 6.95 1.65 -8.77
N ASP A 56 6.15 2.53 -8.17
CA ASP A 56 4.81 2.20 -7.74
C ASP A 56 3.79 3.13 -8.35
N THR A 57 2.62 2.60 -8.69
CA THR A 57 1.49 3.42 -9.11
C THR A 57 0.34 3.32 -8.13
N LYS A 58 0.28 2.23 -7.37
CA LYS A 58 -0.77 2.02 -6.37
C LYS A 58 -0.19 1.20 -5.25
N ILE A 59 -0.41 1.65 -4.03
CA ILE A 59 0.13 0.96 -2.87
C ILE A 59 -0.84 1.06 -1.70
N LYS A 60 -0.95 -0.03 -0.97
CA LYS A 60 -1.71 -0.08 0.27
C LYS A 60 -0.73 -0.21 1.42
N VAL A 61 -0.94 0.57 2.47
CA VAL A 61 -0.07 0.57 3.63
C VAL A 61 -0.90 0.21 4.85
N LYS A 62 -0.48 -0.82 5.55
CA LYS A 62 -1.09 -1.21 6.83
C LYS A 62 -0.08 -0.97 7.93
N SER A 63 -0.41 -0.12 8.87
CA SER A 63 0.48 0.17 9.98
C SER A 63 0.08 -0.64 11.20
N LEU A 64 1.06 -1.27 11.82
CA LEU A 64 0.90 -1.95 13.11
C LEU A 64 1.60 -1.14 14.21
N SER A 65 2.21 -0.03 13.82
CA SER A 65 2.90 0.90 14.70
C SER A 65 2.74 2.30 14.12
N GLU A 66 3.23 3.31 14.80
CA GLU A 66 3.23 4.66 14.26
C GLU A 66 4.13 4.73 13.03
N VAL A 67 3.62 5.35 11.96
CA VAL A 67 4.33 5.42 10.70
C VAL A 67 4.16 6.80 10.11
N THR A 68 5.26 7.34 9.57
CA THR A 68 5.21 8.57 8.77
C THR A 68 5.39 8.18 7.31
N ILE A 69 4.50 8.67 6.46
CA ILE A 69 4.57 8.41 5.02
C ILE A 69 4.87 9.72 4.30
N VAL A 70 5.91 9.70 3.48
CA VAL A 70 6.30 10.85 2.69
C VAL A 70 6.35 10.47 1.21
N SER A 71 6.21 11.45 0.36
CA SER A 71 6.28 11.26 -1.08
C SER A 71 7.69 11.59 -1.57
N ASP A 72 8.12 10.89 -2.61
CA ASP A 72 9.38 11.22 -3.28
C ASP A 72 9.23 12.45 -4.16
N VAL A 73 8.00 12.85 -4.48
CA VAL A 73 7.76 13.97 -5.37
C VAL A 73 6.48 14.69 -4.95
N GLY A 74 6.57 16.00 -4.78
CA GLY A 74 5.42 16.82 -4.43
C GLY A 74 4.87 16.51 -3.06
N LYS A 75 3.61 16.87 -2.89
CA LYS A 75 2.90 16.66 -1.62
C LYS A 75 1.81 15.64 -1.82
N ILE A 76 1.48 14.93 -0.76
CA ILE A 76 0.38 13.97 -0.80
C ILE A 76 -0.93 14.75 -0.86
N ASP A 77 -1.80 14.39 -1.80
CA ASP A 77 -3.05 15.11 -2.10
C ASP A 77 -2.80 16.57 -2.43
N ASN A 78 -1.58 16.90 -2.85
CA ASN A 78 -1.15 18.25 -3.14
C ASN A 78 -1.32 19.20 -1.95
N LYS A 79 -1.31 18.64 -0.75
CA LYS A 79 -1.56 19.40 0.48
C LYS A 79 -0.51 19.14 1.54
N TRP A 80 -0.10 17.89 1.73
CA TRP A 80 0.66 17.48 2.92
C TRP A 80 2.05 17.01 2.58
N ASP A 81 3.03 17.50 3.33
CA ASP A 81 4.40 17.01 3.21
C ASP A 81 4.52 15.58 3.71
N SER A 82 3.71 15.22 4.68
CA SER A 82 3.68 13.85 5.20
C SER A 82 2.34 13.55 5.81
N ILE A 83 2.04 12.26 5.93
CA ILE A 83 0.89 11.80 6.70
C ILE A 83 1.38 10.81 7.73
N ASN A 84 0.69 10.73 8.84
CA ASN A 84 1.04 9.83 9.93
C ASN A 84 -0.11 8.89 10.20
N LEU A 85 0.24 7.61 10.35
CA LEU A 85 -0.71 6.58 10.72
C LEU A 85 -0.39 6.13 12.13
N ASP A 86 -1.42 6.00 12.96
CA ASP A 86 -1.27 5.35 14.25
C ASP A 86 -1.27 3.84 14.04
N GLY A 87 -1.02 3.07 15.07
CA GLY A 87 -1.09 1.62 14.97
C GLY A 87 -2.47 1.16 14.52
N ASP A 88 -2.51 0.11 13.73
CA ASP A 88 -3.74 -0.49 13.21
C ASP A 88 -4.52 0.39 12.26
N SER A 89 -3.82 1.19 11.48
CA SER A 89 -4.43 2.04 10.45
C SER A 89 -4.06 1.52 9.06
N CYS A 90 -4.86 1.95 8.08
CA CYS A 90 -4.64 1.52 6.70
C CYS A 90 -4.90 2.70 5.77
N VAL A 91 -4.08 2.81 4.74
CA VAL A 91 -4.28 3.85 3.72
C VAL A 91 -3.92 3.27 2.36
N GLU A 92 -4.66 3.69 1.35
CA GLU A 92 -4.35 3.33 -0.02
C GLU A 92 -4.04 4.60 -0.80
N LEU A 93 -2.94 4.57 -1.54
CA LEU A 93 -2.50 5.73 -2.30
C LEU A 93 -2.24 5.33 -3.75
N VAL A 94 -2.50 6.28 -4.64
CA VAL A 94 -2.26 6.10 -6.07
C VAL A 94 -1.46 7.29 -6.56
N PHE A 95 -0.39 7.02 -7.32
CA PHE A 95 0.33 8.08 -7.99
C PHE A 95 -0.39 8.42 -9.29
N VAL A 96 -0.87 9.64 -9.39
CA VAL A 96 -1.59 10.09 -10.58
C VAL A 96 -0.60 10.86 -11.45
N LYS A 97 -0.19 10.22 -12.53
CA LYS A 97 0.85 10.77 -13.38
C LYS A 97 0.51 12.14 -13.93
N GLU A 98 -0.74 12.33 -14.31
CA GLU A 98 -1.20 13.59 -14.87
C GLU A 98 -1.13 14.73 -13.88
N LEU A 99 -1.25 14.43 -12.59
CA LEU A 99 -1.19 15.43 -11.54
C LEU A 99 0.20 15.53 -10.93
N SER A 100 1.02 14.51 -11.13
CA SER A 100 2.39 14.41 -10.59
C SER A 100 2.44 14.41 -9.07
N TYR A 101 1.45 13.84 -8.42
CA TYR A 101 1.49 13.64 -6.98
C TYR A 101 0.65 12.43 -6.58
N TRP A 102 0.87 11.97 -5.35
CA TRP A 102 0.15 10.83 -4.77
C TRP A 102 -1.18 11.30 -4.21
N VAL A 103 -2.20 10.48 -4.44
CA VAL A 103 -3.57 10.77 -4.00
C VAL A 103 -4.00 9.67 -3.05
N ILE A 104 -4.61 10.04 -1.93
CA ILE A 104 -5.20 9.07 -1.01
C ILE A 104 -6.56 8.68 -1.54
N THR A 105 -6.75 7.41 -1.83
CA THR A 105 -8.01 6.93 -2.38
C THR A 105 -8.88 6.28 -1.32
N SER A 106 -8.28 5.80 -0.23
CA SER A 106 -9.07 5.27 0.88
C SER A 106 -8.21 5.27 2.13
N SER A 107 -8.85 5.39 3.29
CA SER A 107 -8.15 5.47 4.56
C SER A 107 -9.15 5.25 5.69
N ASP A 108 -8.70 4.64 6.78
CA ASP A 108 -9.49 4.56 7.99
C ASP A 108 -9.09 5.65 9.00
N GLY A 109 -8.24 6.57 8.55
CA GLY A 109 -7.84 7.73 9.34
C GLY A 109 -6.35 7.95 9.33
N PHE A 110 -5.96 9.22 9.33
CA PHE A 110 -4.55 9.59 9.39
C PHE A 110 -4.43 11.01 9.92
N LYS A 111 -3.22 11.36 10.37
CA LYS A 111 -2.88 12.73 10.73
C LYS A 111 -2.01 13.30 9.63
N ASN A 112 -1.99 14.61 9.50
CA ASN A 112 -1.22 15.24 8.43
C ASN A 112 -0.27 16.29 8.98
N SER A 113 0.61 16.73 8.14
CA SER A 113 1.55 17.80 8.48
C SER A 113 1.71 18.78 7.33
#